data_ca072501f71236822301d6f44334c39f
#
_entry.id   ca072501f71236822301d6f44334c39f
#
_cell.length_a   1.000
_cell.length_b   1.000
_cell.length_c   1.000
_cell.angle_alpha   90.00
_cell.angle_beta   90.00
_cell.angle_gamma   90.00
#
_symmetry.space_group_name_H-M   'P 1'
#
loop_
_entity.id
_entity.type
_entity.pdbx_description
1 polymer ?
#
loop_
_entity_poly.entity_id
_entity_poly.type
_entity_poly.pdbx_seq_one_letter_code
_entity_poly.pdbx_strand_id
1 'polypeptide(L)'
;AQLLFVLRTPRPFHRDRYFPIMAKSTLSFVCQNCGAAYNRWQGKCDSCGEWNTLSEEDTTGATSMPVSIRSKRKGRTFKLESLTGKTQDAPRLSSGMTELDRVTGGGFVRGSVLLVGGDPGIGKSTLLTQATSLMARAGHRVVYISGEEAVAQVRLRAERLGLADAPVQLAAETSVEDIVSTLSEGAVPRLIVIDSIQTMWTDTVESAPGTVTQVRA
;
A
#
# COMPACT_ATOMS: atom_id res chain seq x y z
N ALA A 1 10.69 0.62 -3.19
CA ALA A 1 10.06 -0.17 -2.14
C ALA A 1 8.94 -1.01 -2.74
N GLN A 2 8.80 -2.25 -2.32
CA GLN A 2 7.80 -3.19 -2.85
C GLN A 2 6.81 -3.56 -1.75
N LEU A 3 5.54 -3.60 -2.08
CA LEU A 3 4.47 -3.86 -1.13
C LEU A 3 3.88 -5.27 -1.34
N LEU A 4 3.74 -6.00 -0.24
CA LEU A 4 3.16 -7.33 -0.20
C LEU A 4 1.88 -7.28 0.65
N PHE A 5 0.72 -7.58 0.06
CA PHE A 5 -0.54 -7.64 0.78
C PHE A 5 -1.00 -9.09 0.97
N VAL A 6 -1.28 -9.45 2.21
CA VAL A 6 -1.92 -10.72 2.55
C VAL A 6 -3.38 -10.48 2.91
N LEU A 7 -4.29 -10.74 1.99
CA LEU A 7 -5.70 -10.40 2.15
C LEU A 7 -6.46 -11.40 3.06
N ARG A 8 -7.36 -10.83 3.84
CA ARG A 8 -8.34 -11.58 4.63
C ARG A 8 -9.58 -11.82 3.77
N THR A 9 -10.17 -13.01 3.82
CA THR A 9 -11.48 -13.23 3.21
C THR A 9 -12.49 -12.26 3.80
N PRO A 10 -13.26 -11.51 3.00
CA PRO A 10 -14.25 -10.57 3.51
C PRO A 10 -15.33 -11.34 4.32
N ARG A 11 -15.66 -10.80 5.50
CA ARG A 11 -16.94 -11.14 6.14
C ARG A 11 -18.05 -10.50 5.31
N PRO A 12 -19.26 -11.08 5.20
CA PRO A 12 -20.34 -10.46 4.45
C PRO A 12 -20.62 -9.06 5.02
N PHE A 13 -20.55 -8.08 4.14
CA PHE A 13 -20.82 -6.68 4.47
C PHE A 13 -22.31 -6.51 4.72
N HIS A 14 -22.71 -6.14 5.94
CA HIS A 14 -24.03 -5.56 6.19
C HIS A 14 -24.05 -4.15 5.59
N ARG A 15 -24.96 -3.95 4.65
CA ARG A 15 -25.17 -2.72 3.90
C ARG A 15 -25.94 -1.73 4.79
N ASP A 16 -25.25 -0.96 5.63
CA ASP A 16 -25.85 0.15 6.34
C ASP A 16 -25.68 1.44 5.55
N ARG A 17 -26.77 2.19 5.48
CA ARG A 17 -27.06 3.35 4.64
C ARG A 17 -25.98 4.44 4.72
N TYR A 18 -25.41 4.77 3.58
CA TYR A 18 -24.61 5.97 3.40
C TYR A 18 -25.52 7.19 3.25
N PHE A 19 -25.37 8.17 4.14
CA PHE A 19 -25.84 9.55 3.94
C PHE A 19 -24.65 10.38 3.45
N PRO A 20 -24.75 11.11 2.32
CA PRO A 20 -23.67 11.97 1.88
C PRO A 20 -23.67 13.25 2.71
N ILE A 21 -22.62 13.45 3.50
CA ILE A 21 -22.31 14.75 4.10
C ILE A 21 -21.46 15.52 3.10
N MET A 22 -22.02 16.60 2.52
CA MET A 22 -21.26 17.54 1.70
C MET A 22 -20.21 18.23 2.57
N ALA A 23 -18.95 17.85 2.46
CA ALA A 23 -17.81 18.56 3.02
C ALA A 23 -17.33 19.64 2.04
N LYS A 24 -17.17 20.87 2.49
CA LYS A 24 -16.50 21.95 1.75
C LYS A 24 -15.02 21.60 1.61
N SER A 25 -14.50 21.58 0.39
CA SER A 25 -13.08 21.43 0.10
C SER A 25 -12.30 22.63 0.64
N THR A 26 -11.30 22.38 1.46
CA THR A 26 -10.29 23.36 1.87
C THR A 26 -8.99 23.03 1.16
N LEU A 27 -8.58 23.92 0.25
CA LEU A 27 -7.30 23.83 -0.47
C LEU A 27 -6.14 23.97 0.53
N SER A 28 -5.17 23.07 0.46
CA SER A 28 -3.90 23.20 1.17
C SER A 28 -2.72 23.04 0.21
N PHE A 29 -1.58 23.65 0.56
CA PHE A 29 -0.37 23.60 -0.24
C PHE A 29 0.70 22.78 0.50
N VAL A 30 1.17 21.70 -0.10
CA VAL A 30 2.15 20.80 0.51
C VAL A 30 3.50 20.90 -0.21
N CYS A 31 4.57 21.02 0.56
CA CYS A 31 5.92 21.02 0.03
C CYS A 31 6.32 19.60 -0.42
N GLN A 32 6.62 19.43 -1.69
CA GLN A 32 6.99 18.14 -2.28
C GLN A 32 8.38 17.64 -1.82
N ASN A 33 9.20 18.51 -1.23
CA ASN A 33 10.51 18.12 -0.73
C ASN A 33 10.49 17.64 0.72
N CYS A 34 9.75 18.33 1.63
CA CYS A 34 9.77 18.02 3.06
C CYS A 34 8.41 17.65 3.67
N GLY A 35 7.31 17.72 2.89
CA GLY A 35 5.95 17.39 3.33
C GLY A 35 5.31 18.43 4.27
N ALA A 36 5.89 19.61 4.45
CA ALA A 36 5.30 20.70 5.23
C ALA A 36 4.05 21.25 4.53
N ALA A 37 2.92 21.34 5.26
CA ALA A 37 1.65 21.82 4.71
C ALA A 37 1.39 23.29 5.09
N TYR A 38 0.86 24.06 4.13
CA TYR A 38 0.52 25.48 4.26
C TYR A 38 -0.90 25.73 3.76
N ASN A 39 -1.55 26.74 4.31
CA ASN A 39 -2.91 27.14 3.91
C ASN A 39 -2.95 28.14 2.75
N ARG A 40 -1.79 28.49 2.20
CA ARG A 40 -1.63 29.36 1.03
C ARG A 40 -0.36 29.00 0.27
N TRP A 41 -0.35 29.27 -1.02
CA TRP A 41 0.83 29.12 -1.83
C TRP A 41 1.89 30.18 -1.47
N GLN A 42 3.14 29.77 -1.44
CA GLN A 42 4.31 30.64 -1.28
C GLN A 42 5.45 30.09 -2.13
N GLY A 43 6.26 30.99 -2.70
CA GLY A 43 7.34 30.60 -3.63
C GLY A 43 8.48 29.84 -2.97
N LYS A 44 8.62 29.91 -1.64
CA LYS A 44 9.68 29.26 -0.87
C LYS A 44 9.06 28.52 0.32
N CYS A 45 9.50 27.30 0.55
CA CYS A 45 9.10 26.53 1.73
C CYS A 45 9.83 27.04 2.99
N ASP A 46 9.10 27.49 4.01
CA ASP A 46 9.69 27.98 5.27
C ASP A 46 10.35 26.86 6.09
N SER A 47 9.96 25.62 5.86
CA SER A 47 10.49 24.47 6.61
C SER A 47 11.83 23.95 6.06
N CYS A 48 11.98 23.80 4.74
CA CYS A 48 13.21 23.27 4.14
C CYS A 48 13.99 24.29 3.32
N GLY A 49 13.44 25.49 3.09
CA GLY A 49 14.11 26.56 2.35
C GLY A 49 14.12 26.42 0.82
N GLU A 50 13.55 25.36 0.28
CA GLU A 50 13.50 25.11 -1.16
C GLU A 50 12.46 25.98 -1.88
N TRP A 51 12.77 26.35 -3.13
CA TRP A 51 11.91 27.19 -3.96
C TRP A 51 11.01 26.37 -4.89
N ASN A 52 9.78 26.86 -5.13
CA ASN A 52 8.81 26.28 -6.05
C ASN A 52 8.49 24.79 -5.80
N THR A 53 8.49 24.37 -4.53
CA THR A 53 8.21 23.00 -4.12
C THR A 53 6.81 22.82 -3.52
N LEU A 54 6.00 23.88 -3.47
CA LEU A 54 4.64 23.80 -2.96
C LEU A 54 3.68 23.51 -4.10
N SER A 55 2.94 22.39 -3.96
CA SER A 55 1.80 22.01 -4.82
C SER A 55 0.49 22.10 -4.05
N GLU A 56 -0.56 22.44 -4.77
CA GLU A 56 -1.93 22.49 -4.24
C GLU A 56 -2.47 21.08 -4.05
N GLU A 57 -3.05 20.80 -2.89
CA GLU A 57 -3.67 19.53 -2.57
C GLU A 57 -5.08 19.74 -2.01
N ASP A 58 -6.06 19.04 -2.58
CA ASP A 58 -7.42 18.98 -2.04
C ASP A 58 -7.48 17.99 -0.87
N THR A 59 -7.57 18.53 0.35
CA THR A 59 -7.71 17.71 1.55
C THR A 59 -9.14 17.23 1.77
N THR A 60 -9.69 16.45 0.86
CA THR A 60 -11.01 15.83 1.03
C THR A 60 -11.00 14.57 1.90
N GLY A 61 -9.90 14.24 2.55
CA GLY A 61 -9.78 13.03 3.37
C GLY A 61 -9.12 13.15 4.74
N ALA A 62 -8.40 14.24 5.01
CA ALA A 62 -7.75 14.43 6.31
C ALA A 62 -8.25 15.73 6.95
N THR A 63 -9.05 15.63 7.98
CA THR A 63 -9.50 16.75 8.82
C THR A 63 -8.33 17.45 9.50
N SER A 64 -7.64 18.35 8.79
CA SER A 64 -6.81 19.37 9.41
C SER A 64 -7.68 20.58 9.74
N MET A 65 -8.19 20.64 10.95
CA MET A 65 -8.87 21.85 11.45
C MET A 65 -7.83 22.94 11.76
N PRO A 66 -8.13 24.23 11.41
CA PRO A 66 -7.26 25.35 11.76
C PRO A 66 -7.16 25.51 13.28
N VAL A 67 -5.94 25.81 13.73
CA VAL A 67 -5.57 25.99 15.15
C VAL A 67 -6.13 27.32 15.71
N SER A 68 -7.43 27.55 15.64
CA SER A 68 -8.03 28.74 16.23
C SER A 68 -9.48 28.52 16.67
N ILE A 69 -9.76 27.44 17.35
CA ILE A 69 -10.84 27.39 18.34
C ILE A 69 -10.44 26.27 19.31
N ARG A 70 -9.89 26.63 20.45
CA ARG A 70 -9.78 25.76 21.62
C ARG A 70 -11.19 25.51 22.19
N SER A 71 -12.03 24.77 21.47
CA SER A 71 -13.08 24.03 22.14
C SER A 71 -12.40 22.81 22.75
N LYS A 72 -12.51 22.64 24.05
CA LYS A 72 -12.09 21.45 24.81
C LYS A 72 -12.75 20.20 24.19
N ARG A 73 -12.24 19.68 23.08
CA ARG A 73 -12.59 18.32 22.63
C ARG A 73 -12.01 17.39 23.69
N LYS A 74 -12.85 16.90 24.58
CA LYS A 74 -12.51 15.74 25.41
C LYS A 74 -12.04 14.65 24.43
N GLY A 75 -10.79 14.25 24.55
CA GLY A 75 -10.26 13.11 23.80
C GLY A 75 -11.16 11.89 24.01
N ARG A 76 -11.24 11.01 23.02
CA ARG A 76 -11.95 9.73 23.18
C ARG A 76 -11.16 8.88 24.16
N THR A 77 -11.82 8.40 25.20
CA THR A 77 -11.26 7.37 26.07
C THR A 77 -11.25 6.03 25.33
N PHE A 78 -10.15 5.31 25.36
CA PHE A 78 -10.03 3.96 24.84
C PHE A 78 -9.67 3.01 25.97
N LYS A 79 -10.05 1.75 25.82
CA LYS A 79 -9.75 0.70 26.80
C LYS A 79 -8.28 0.31 26.68
N LEU A 80 -7.57 0.39 27.79
CA LEU A 80 -6.22 -0.18 27.91
C LEU A 80 -6.33 -1.68 28.23
N GLU A 81 -5.60 -2.49 27.50
CA GLU A 81 -5.54 -3.94 27.73
C GLU A 81 -4.18 -4.30 28.33
N SER A 82 -4.16 -5.33 29.20
CA SER A 82 -2.93 -5.81 29.80
C SER A 82 -2.08 -6.57 28.76
N LEU A 83 -0.76 -6.43 28.84
CA LEU A 83 0.18 -7.25 28.09
C LEU A 83 0.09 -8.74 28.48
N THR A 84 -0.31 -9.02 29.72
CA THR A 84 -0.54 -10.38 30.24
C THR A 84 -1.92 -10.87 29.81
N GLY A 85 -2.07 -11.29 28.56
CA GLY A 85 -3.29 -11.83 28.00
C GLY A 85 -3.02 -13.13 27.20
N LYS A 86 -4.05 -13.94 26.98
CA LYS A 86 -3.94 -15.05 26.01
C LYS A 86 -3.96 -14.47 24.62
N THR A 87 -2.82 -14.40 23.96
CA THR A 87 -2.73 -14.09 22.53
C THR A 87 -3.10 -15.35 21.74
N GLN A 88 -4.14 -15.30 20.93
CA GLN A 88 -4.34 -16.34 19.93
C GLN A 88 -3.38 -16.03 18.78
N ASP A 89 -2.44 -16.94 18.53
CA ASP A 89 -1.57 -16.84 17.35
C ASP A 89 -2.41 -16.82 16.09
N ALA A 90 -2.27 -15.73 15.31
CA ALA A 90 -2.93 -15.66 14.01
C ALA A 90 -2.33 -16.74 13.10
N PRO A 91 -3.18 -17.53 12.39
CA PRO A 91 -2.68 -18.55 11.48
C PRO A 91 -1.80 -17.91 10.40
N ARG A 92 -0.60 -18.41 10.24
CA ARG A 92 0.40 -17.92 9.30
C ARG A 92 0.32 -18.70 7.99
N LEU A 93 0.65 -18.02 6.92
CA LEU A 93 0.70 -18.55 5.56
C LEU A 93 2.18 -18.64 5.16
N SER A 94 2.69 -19.85 4.99
CA SER A 94 4.08 -20.06 4.58
C SER A 94 4.31 -19.51 3.17
N SER A 95 5.43 -18.86 2.95
CA SER A 95 5.89 -18.41 1.64
C SER A 95 6.48 -19.56 0.80
N GLY A 96 6.77 -20.70 1.42
CA GLY A 96 7.54 -21.80 0.84
C GLY A 96 9.06 -21.55 0.86
N MET A 97 9.52 -20.46 1.45
CA MET A 97 10.94 -20.10 1.59
C MET A 97 11.30 -20.04 3.07
N THR A 98 12.10 -20.98 3.56
CA THR A 98 12.45 -21.13 4.97
C THR A 98 12.99 -19.84 5.61
N GLU A 99 13.90 -19.14 4.92
CA GLU A 99 14.49 -17.90 5.43
C GLU A 99 13.50 -16.73 5.44
N LEU A 100 12.65 -16.61 4.42
CA LEU A 100 11.62 -15.58 4.40
C LEU A 100 10.58 -15.83 5.49
N ASP A 101 10.18 -17.08 5.68
CA ASP A 101 9.27 -17.46 6.75
C ASP A 101 9.90 -17.21 8.14
N ARG A 102 11.19 -17.52 8.31
CA ARG A 102 11.92 -17.22 9.56
C ARG A 102 11.91 -15.72 9.88
N VAL A 103 12.23 -14.87 8.89
CA VAL A 103 12.26 -13.41 9.06
C VAL A 103 10.88 -12.83 9.34
N THR A 104 9.83 -13.40 8.74
CA THR A 104 8.44 -12.99 8.95
C THR A 104 7.79 -13.65 10.18
N GLY A 105 8.56 -14.38 10.98
CA GLY A 105 8.09 -15.02 12.21
C GLY A 105 7.23 -16.27 11.98
N GLY A 106 7.51 -17.05 10.93
CA GLY A 106 6.83 -18.30 10.58
C GLY A 106 5.86 -18.16 9.40
N GLY A 107 5.99 -17.11 8.60
CA GLY A 107 5.16 -16.86 7.42
C GLY A 107 4.29 -15.61 7.53
N PHE A 108 3.49 -15.37 6.51
CA PHE A 108 2.67 -14.16 6.40
C PHE A 108 1.40 -14.24 7.26
N VAL A 109 1.07 -13.15 7.94
CA VAL A 109 -0.18 -13.03 8.71
C VAL A 109 -1.29 -12.53 7.77
N ARG A 110 -2.47 -13.12 7.85
CA ARG A 110 -3.62 -12.69 7.04
C ARG A 110 -4.04 -11.26 7.38
N GLY A 111 -4.19 -10.43 6.37
CA GLY A 111 -4.55 -9.02 6.51
C GLY A 111 -3.36 -8.12 6.87
N SER A 112 -2.13 -8.65 6.84
CA SER A 112 -0.93 -7.85 7.00
C SER A 112 -0.47 -7.24 5.68
N VAL A 113 0.25 -6.14 5.79
CA VAL A 113 1.01 -5.50 4.72
C VAL A 113 2.48 -5.58 5.08
N LEU A 114 3.31 -6.07 4.17
CA LEU A 114 4.75 -6.16 4.34
C LEU A 114 5.46 -5.30 3.30
N LEU A 115 6.30 -4.39 3.75
CA LEU A 115 7.14 -3.57 2.89
C LEU A 115 8.52 -4.20 2.76
N VAL A 116 8.92 -4.53 1.52
CA VAL A 116 10.25 -5.04 1.20
C VAL A 116 11.10 -3.90 0.64
N GLY A 117 12.00 -3.38 1.48
CA GLY A 117 12.93 -2.30 1.15
C GLY A 117 14.33 -2.81 0.82
N GLY A 118 15.13 -2.00 0.13
CA GLY A 118 16.53 -2.27 -0.18
C GLY A 118 16.98 -1.55 -1.45
N ASP A 119 18.29 -1.54 -1.69
CA ASP A 119 18.89 -0.86 -2.83
C ASP A 119 18.43 -1.45 -4.19
N PRO A 120 18.46 -0.66 -5.27
CA PRO A 120 18.24 -1.19 -6.61
C PRO A 120 19.19 -2.35 -6.90
N GLY A 121 18.69 -3.40 -7.59
CA GLY A 121 19.51 -4.55 -7.97
C GLY A 121 19.79 -5.60 -6.88
N ILE A 122 19.40 -5.37 -5.60
CA ILE A 122 19.68 -6.32 -4.51
C ILE A 122 18.88 -7.64 -4.59
N GLY A 123 17.97 -7.75 -5.53
CA GLY A 123 17.18 -8.98 -5.75
C GLY A 123 15.76 -8.97 -5.17
N LYS A 124 15.19 -7.81 -4.80
CA LYS A 124 13.81 -7.71 -4.27
C LYS A 124 12.78 -8.38 -5.18
N SER A 125 12.72 -7.99 -6.45
CA SER A 125 11.77 -8.57 -7.43
C SER A 125 12.02 -10.06 -7.67
N THR A 126 13.27 -10.51 -7.57
CA THR A 126 13.62 -11.94 -7.63
C THR A 126 13.04 -12.70 -6.44
N LEU A 127 13.25 -12.19 -5.23
CA LEU A 127 12.69 -12.76 -3.99
C LEU A 127 11.15 -12.84 -4.06
N LEU A 128 10.51 -11.77 -4.51
CA LEU A 128 9.04 -11.73 -4.61
C LEU A 128 8.51 -12.66 -5.70
N THR A 129 9.22 -12.78 -6.84
CA THR A 129 8.88 -13.75 -7.89
C THR A 129 8.95 -15.18 -7.36
N GLN A 130 9.98 -15.52 -6.57
CA GLN A 130 10.12 -16.84 -5.95
C GLN A 130 9.00 -17.11 -4.93
N ALA A 131 8.77 -16.19 -3.99
CA ALA A 131 7.74 -16.35 -2.96
C ALA A 131 6.33 -16.51 -3.57
N THR A 132 5.98 -15.66 -4.55
CA THR A 132 4.68 -15.72 -5.23
C THR A 132 4.50 -17.03 -5.99
N SER A 133 5.54 -17.49 -6.68
CA SER A 133 5.49 -18.73 -7.46
C SER A 133 5.36 -19.96 -6.56
N LEU A 134 6.09 -20.04 -5.45
CA LEU A 134 5.99 -21.14 -4.51
C LEU A 134 4.62 -21.21 -3.85
N MET A 135 4.07 -20.06 -3.45
CA MET A 135 2.72 -20.00 -2.91
C MET A 135 1.64 -20.38 -3.93
N ALA A 136 1.81 -19.97 -5.19
CA ALA A 136 0.89 -20.33 -6.26
C ALA A 136 0.93 -21.85 -6.54
N ARG A 137 2.12 -22.45 -6.56
CA ARG A 137 2.31 -23.93 -6.65
C ARG A 137 1.69 -24.67 -5.45
N ALA A 138 1.63 -24.05 -4.27
CA ALA A 138 0.96 -24.56 -3.09
C ALA A 138 -0.59 -24.42 -3.16
N GLY A 139 -1.13 -23.99 -4.30
CA GLY A 139 -2.57 -23.89 -4.55
C GLY A 139 -3.21 -22.58 -4.07
N HIS A 140 -2.42 -21.57 -3.73
CA HIS A 140 -2.95 -20.26 -3.35
C HIS A 140 -3.14 -19.38 -4.58
N ARG A 141 -4.26 -18.64 -4.63
CA ARG A 141 -4.44 -17.58 -5.62
C ARG A 141 -3.49 -16.43 -5.30
N VAL A 142 -2.56 -16.13 -6.20
CA VAL A 142 -1.54 -15.09 -6.05
C VAL A 142 -1.58 -14.16 -7.24
N VAL A 143 -1.51 -12.86 -6.99
CA VAL A 143 -1.45 -11.81 -8.00
C VAL A 143 -0.17 -11.01 -7.84
N TYR A 144 0.55 -10.79 -8.94
CA TYR A 144 1.74 -9.97 -9.00
C TYR A 144 1.50 -8.82 -9.98
N ILE A 145 1.54 -7.60 -9.47
CA ILE A 145 1.32 -6.37 -10.24
C ILE A 145 2.65 -5.64 -10.34
N SER A 146 3.09 -5.44 -11.57
CA SER A 146 4.31 -4.68 -11.87
C SER A 146 3.96 -3.29 -12.37
N GLY A 147 4.52 -2.26 -11.75
CA GLY A 147 4.46 -0.89 -12.23
C GLY A 147 5.73 -0.44 -12.96
N GLU A 148 6.79 -1.25 -12.94
CA GLU A 148 8.08 -0.91 -13.57
C GLU A 148 8.39 -1.76 -14.78
N GLU A 149 7.97 -3.03 -14.78
CA GLU A 149 8.32 -3.99 -15.81
C GLU A 149 7.09 -4.52 -16.56
N ALA A 150 7.22 -4.72 -17.85
CA ALA A 150 6.20 -5.42 -18.63
C ALA A 150 6.06 -6.89 -18.19
N VAL A 151 4.85 -7.45 -18.32
CA VAL A 151 4.55 -8.85 -17.97
C VAL A 151 5.52 -9.84 -18.60
N ALA A 152 5.96 -9.56 -19.84
CA ALA A 152 6.95 -10.41 -20.53
C ALA A 152 8.29 -10.49 -19.80
N GLN A 153 8.75 -9.40 -19.20
CA GLN A 153 10.02 -9.37 -18.45
C GLN A 153 9.90 -10.14 -17.13
N VAL A 154 8.76 -10.02 -16.45
CA VAL A 154 8.48 -10.81 -15.24
C VAL A 154 8.46 -12.32 -15.58
N ARG A 155 7.86 -12.71 -16.72
CA ARG A 155 7.88 -14.10 -17.22
C ARG A 155 9.29 -14.60 -17.50
N LEU A 156 10.10 -13.83 -18.21
CA LEU A 156 11.52 -14.19 -18.48
C LEU A 156 12.33 -14.35 -17.19
N ARG A 157 12.03 -13.56 -16.17
CA ARG A 157 12.64 -13.74 -14.85
C ARG A 157 12.19 -15.05 -14.21
N ALA A 158 10.90 -15.37 -14.25
CA ALA A 158 10.36 -16.61 -13.73
C ALA A 158 10.95 -17.84 -14.45
N GLU A 159 11.13 -17.78 -15.78
CA GLU A 159 11.80 -18.82 -16.58
C GLU A 159 13.23 -19.06 -16.10
N ARG A 160 14.03 -17.99 -15.94
CA ARG A 160 15.41 -18.10 -15.44
C ARG A 160 15.51 -18.70 -14.04
N LEU A 161 14.45 -18.58 -13.24
CA LEU A 161 14.35 -19.13 -11.89
C LEU A 161 13.76 -20.55 -11.86
N GLY A 162 13.37 -21.11 -13.02
CA GLY A 162 12.70 -22.42 -13.09
C GLY A 162 11.26 -22.40 -12.52
N LEU A 163 10.59 -21.26 -12.64
CA LEU A 163 9.27 -21.02 -12.03
C LEU A 163 8.18 -20.67 -13.07
N ALA A 164 8.46 -20.89 -14.35
CA ALA A 164 7.56 -20.51 -15.44
C ALA A 164 6.19 -21.22 -15.42
N ASP A 165 6.11 -22.39 -14.80
CA ASP A 165 4.91 -23.20 -14.65
C ASP A 165 4.01 -22.77 -13.47
N ALA A 166 4.48 -21.83 -12.63
CA ALA A 166 3.72 -21.39 -11.47
C ALA A 166 2.48 -20.59 -11.89
N PRO A 167 1.26 -20.93 -11.38
CA PRO A 167 0.01 -20.29 -11.77
C PRO A 167 -0.18 -18.90 -11.11
N VAL A 168 0.82 -18.03 -11.20
CA VAL A 168 0.76 -16.64 -10.73
C VAL A 168 0.03 -15.79 -11.76
N GLN A 169 -0.95 -15.00 -11.31
CA GLN A 169 -1.62 -14.01 -12.15
C GLN A 169 -0.75 -12.75 -12.21
N LEU A 170 -0.42 -12.29 -13.43
CA LEU A 170 0.45 -11.13 -13.65
C LEU A 170 -0.34 -9.99 -14.28
N ALA A 171 -0.09 -8.77 -13.83
CA ALA A 171 -0.56 -7.54 -14.47
C ALA A 171 0.57 -6.51 -14.53
N ALA A 172 0.53 -5.64 -15.54
CA ALA A 172 1.33 -4.42 -15.61
C ALA A 172 0.35 -3.25 -15.51
N GLU A 173 0.27 -2.64 -14.32
CA GLU A 173 -0.68 -1.57 -14.03
C GLU A 173 -0.14 -0.66 -12.93
N THR A 174 -0.50 0.63 -13.00
CA THR A 174 -0.05 1.66 -12.04
C THR A 174 -1.20 2.45 -11.41
N SER A 175 -2.41 2.41 -11.99
CA SER A 175 -3.62 3.02 -11.43
C SER A 175 -4.12 2.20 -10.23
N VAL A 176 -4.17 2.80 -9.07
CA VAL A 176 -4.66 2.15 -7.84
C VAL A 176 -6.14 1.79 -7.97
N GLU A 177 -6.94 2.66 -8.59
CA GLU A 177 -8.37 2.47 -8.83
C GLU A 177 -8.64 1.23 -9.70
N ASP A 178 -7.90 1.07 -10.79
CA ASP A 178 -8.05 -0.06 -11.71
C ASP A 178 -7.59 -1.37 -11.05
N ILE A 179 -6.50 -1.32 -10.29
CA ILE A 179 -6.00 -2.44 -9.48
C ILE A 179 -7.07 -2.88 -8.47
N VAL A 180 -7.62 -1.96 -7.69
CA VAL A 180 -8.64 -2.26 -6.66
C VAL A 180 -9.92 -2.80 -7.31
N SER A 181 -10.37 -2.19 -8.40
CA SER A 181 -11.54 -2.64 -9.16
C SER A 181 -11.34 -4.08 -9.63
N THR A 182 -10.22 -4.36 -10.30
CA THR A 182 -9.88 -5.70 -10.82
C THR A 182 -9.78 -6.76 -9.71
N LEU A 183 -9.16 -6.41 -8.58
CA LEU A 183 -8.98 -7.33 -7.45
C LEU A 183 -10.27 -7.56 -6.65
N SER A 184 -11.25 -6.66 -6.78
CA SER A 184 -12.58 -6.79 -6.16
C SER A 184 -13.49 -7.75 -6.90
N GLU A 185 -13.14 -8.12 -8.14
CA GLU A 185 -13.88 -9.09 -8.94
C GLU A 185 -13.45 -10.53 -8.64
N GLY A 186 -14.42 -11.38 -8.40
CA GLY A 186 -14.20 -12.82 -8.20
C GLY A 186 -13.62 -13.21 -6.84
N ALA A 187 -12.83 -14.29 -6.81
CA ALA A 187 -12.27 -14.80 -5.55
C ALA A 187 -11.10 -13.93 -5.06
N VAL A 188 -11.09 -13.60 -3.77
CA VAL A 188 -10.04 -12.78 -3.16
C VAL A 188 -8.69 -13.50 -3.22
N PRO A 189 -7.61 -12.87 -3.77
CA PRO A 189 -6.27 -13.43 -3.72
C PRO A 189 -5.80 -13.65 -2.27
N ARG A 190 -4.95 -14.64 -2.08
CA ARG A 190 -4.28 -14.88 -0.78
C ARG A 190 -3.10 -13.94 -0.60
N LEU A 191 -2.44 -13.60 -1.68
CA LEU A 191 -1.28 -12.74 -1.73
C LEU A 191 -1.39 -11.81 -2.93
N ILE A 192 -1.12 -10.54 -2.72
CA ILE A 192 -0.90 -9.55 -3.78
C ILE A 192 0.48 -8.96 -3.58
N VAL A 193 1.24 -8.86 -4.66
CA VAL A 193 2.52 -8.15 -4.72
C VAL A 193 2.37 -6.93 -5.60
N ILE A 194 2.86 -5.80 -5.13
CA ILE A 194 2.99 -4.55 -5.89
C ILE A 194 4.49 -4.25 -6.04
N ASP A 195 5.00 -4.26 -7.25
CA ASP A 195 6.40 -4.04 -7.60
C ASP A 195 6.54 -2.93 -8.66
N SER A 196 6.79 -1.67 -8.27
CA SER A 196 6.95 -1.12 -6.93
C SER A 196 5.84 -0.10 -6.59
N ILE A 197 5.66 0.17 -5.29
CA ILE A 197 4.72 1.21 -4.85
C ILE A 197 5.08 2.61 -5.36
N GLN A 198 6.34 2.83 -5.72
CA GLN A 198 6.81 4.12 -6.21
C GLN A 198 6.25 4.52 -7.57
N THR A 199 5.74 3.58 -8.35
CA THR A 199 5.12 3.82 -9.65
C THR A 199 3.60 3.91 -9.59
N MET A 200 3.00 3.58 -8.44
CA MET A 200 1.55 3.66 -8.25
C MET A 200 1.07 5.10 -8.15
N TRP A 201 -0.12 5.34 -8.66
CA TRP A 201 -0.78 6.64 -8.60
C TRP A 201 -2.29 6.48 -8.38
N THR A 202 -2.92 7.51 -7.83
CA THR A 202 -4.36 7.60 -7.62
C THR A 202 -4.88 8.93 -8.16
N ASP A 203 -6.09 8.91 -8.71
CA ASP A 203 -6.78 10.09 -9.22
C ASP A 203 -7.20 11.08 -8.11
N THR A 204 -7.17 10.65 -6.85
CA THR A 204 -7.59 11.47 -5.71
C THR A 204 -6.62 12.61 -5.39
N VAL A 205 -5.43 12.60 -5.98
CA VAL A 205 -4.35 13.57 -5.70
C VAL A 205 -3.69 14.02 -6.99
N GLU A 206 -3.71 15.35 -7.24
CA GLU A 206 -3.04 15.97 -8.40
C GLU A 206 -1.53 16.08 -8.19
N SER A 207 -0.81 14.97 -8.27
CA SER A 207 0.65 14.94 -8.22
C SER A 207 1.22 13.81 -9.05
N ALA A 208 2.46 13.95 -9.51
CA ALA A 208 3.11 12.92 -10.33
C ALA A 208 3.36 11.62 -9.53
N PRO A 209 3.30 10.44 -10.19
CA PRO A 209 3.70 9.17 -9.59
C PRO A 209 5.09 9.23 -8.95
N GLY A 210 5.29 8.56 -7.84
CA GLY A 210 6.56 8.54 -7.10
C GLY A 210 6.80 9.73 -6.19
N THR A 211 5.94 10.73 -6.18
CA THR A 211 6.02 11.84 -5.22
C THR A 211 5.58 11.37 -3.82
N VAL A 212 6.08 12.07 -2.79
CA VAL A 212 5.67 11.80 -1.39
C VAL A 212 4.16 11.89 -1.21
N THR A 213 3.52 12.79 -1.94
CA THR A 213 2.08 12.99 -1.94
C THR A 213 1.33 11.76 -2.44
N GLN A 214 1.70 11.23 -3.60
CA GLN A 214 1.10 10.00 -4.16
C GLN A 214 1.32 8.78 -3.26
N VAL A 215 2.50 8.63 -2.67
CA VAL A 215 2.80 7.50 -1.78
C VAL A 215 2.02 7.57 -0.47
N ARG A 216 1.53 8.75 -0.07
CA ARG A 216 0.74 8.96 1.16
C ARG A 216 -0.77 8.95 0.93
N ALA A 217 -1.23 9.07 -0.31
CA ALA A 217 -2.63 9.01 -0.67
C ALA A 217 -3.20 7.59 -0.51
#